data_458ee2f4890ab3e0a71b53eec4381b46
#
_entry.id   458ee2f4890ab3e0a71b53eec4381b46
#
_cell.length_a   1.000
_cell.length_b   1.000
_cell.length_c   1.000
_cell.angle_alpha   90.00
_cell.angle_beta   90.00
_cell.angle_gamma   90.00
#
_symmetry.space_group_name_H-M   'P 1'
#
loop_
_entity.id
_entity.type
_entity.pdbx_description
1 polymer ?
#
loop_
_entity_poly.entity_id
_entity_poly.type
_entity_poly.pdbx_seq_one_letter_code
_entity_poly.pdbx_strand_id
1 'polypeptide(L)'
;MCPPQYYGKEYEINPHMQLENKSDHFKAIKQWDSLFDELGKLDVRIEVIKPEKGWPDMCFAANGAVTLNKRAIIAKFKHPERQGESQFYEKWFVDNGYEIIGLPNYCVFEGAGDALWAGKKMYVGYGQRSNVLSSNRLLYEFIGHGDKHQCNTGCSVLNDVIPVE
;
A
#
# COMPACT_ATOMS: atom_id res chain seq x y z
N MET A 1 8.53 -5.13 4.32
CA MET A 1 8.20 -6.28 3.45
C MET A 1 7.36 -7.30 4.23
N CYS A 2 6.61 -8.21 3.57
CA CYS A 2 5.89 -9.30 4.23
C CYS A 2 6.25 -10.61 3.50
N PRO A 3 6.71 -11.67 4.21
CA PRO A 3 7.03 -12.95 3.57
C PRO A 3 5.80 -13.62 2.98
N PRO A 4 5.92 -14.35 1.85
CA PRO A 4 4.80 -14.98 1.17
C PRO A 4 4.44 -16.36 1.77
N GLN A 5 4.53 -16.51 3.10
CA GLN A 5 4.32 -17.78 3.79
C GLN A 5 2.92 -18.38 3.55
N TYR A 6 1.92 -17.53 3.37
CA TYR A 6 0.54 -17.95 3.12
C TYR A 6 0.06 -17.54 1.72
N TYR A 7 0.98 -17.09 0.86
CA TYR A 7 0.64 -16.69 -0.49
C TYR A 7 0.07 -17.84 -1.30
N GLY A 8 -1.06 -17.60 -1.91
CA GLY A 8 -1.74 -18.53 -2.81
C GLY A 8 -2.90 -17.80 -3.49
N LYS A 9 -3.33 -18.31 -4.65
CA LYS A 9 -4.53 -17.79 -5.32
C LYS A 9 -5.74 -18.51 -4.74
N GLU A 10 -6.44 -17.85 -3.83
CA GLU A 10 -7.63 -18.39 -3.17
C GLU A 10 -8.93 -17.75 -3.70
N TYR A 11 -8.81 -16.66 -4.51
CA TYR A 11 -9.90 -15.88 -5.08
C TYR A 11 -9.46 -15.14 -6.35
N GLU A 12 -10.43 -14.55 -7.05
CA GLU A 12 -10.21 -13.72 -8.25
C GLU A 12 -10.82 -12.34 -8.02
N ILE A 13 -9.98 -11.34 -7.75
CA ILE A 13 -10.40 -9.95 -7.51
C ILE A 13 -9.90 -8.97 -8.58
N ASN A 14 -9.19 -9.47 -9.58
CA ASN A 14 -8.78 -8.70 -10.74
C ASN A 14 -8.65 -9.61 -11.99
N PRO A 15 -8.67 -9.04 -13.22
CA PRO A 15 -8.66 -9.83 -14.46
C PRO A 15 -7.39 -10.67 -14.68
N HIS A 16 -6.33 -10.43 -13.93
CA HIS A 16 -5.07 -11.16 -14.05
C HIS A 16 -4.98 -12.35 -13.07
N MET A 17 -5.91 -12.46 -12.14
CA MET A 17 -6.00 -13.59 -11.23
C MET A 17 -6.89 -14.67 -11.83
N GLN A 18 -6.31 -15.84 -12.06
CA GLN A 18 -7.01 -17.01 -12.55
C GLN A 18 -6.72 -18.17 -11.59
N LEU A 19 -7.75 -18.72 -10.96
CA LEU A 19 -7.62 -19.83 -10.00
C LEU A 19 -7.05 -21.10 -10.63
N GLU A 20 -7.26 -21.28 -11.93
CA GLU A 20 -6.70 -22.39 -12.70
C GLU A 20 -5.17 -22.35 -12.73
N ASN A 21 -4.57 -21.16 -12.75
CA ASN A 21 -3.13 -20.95 -12.73
C ASN A 21 -2.63 -20.91 -11.29
N LYS A 22 -2.45 -22.07 -10.66
CA LYS A 22 -1.95 -22.16 -9.28
C LYS A 22 -0.59 -21.49 -9.14
N SER A 23 -0.42 -20.74 -8.06
CA SER A 23 0.88 -20.19 -7.70
C SER A 23 1.79 -21.28 -7.15
N ASP A 24 3.06 -21.25 -7.54
CA ASP A 24 4.10 -22.10 -6.94
C ASP A 24 4.60 -21.43 -5.67
N HIS A 25 4.19 -21.97 -4.54
CA HIS A 25 4.51 -21.44 -3.23
C HIS A 25 6.02 -21.44 -2.92
N PHE A 26 6.74 -22.51 -3.26
CA PHE A 26 8.18 -22.60 -3.04
C PHE A 26 8.94 -21.57 -3.90
N LYS A 27 8.50 -21.39 -5.14
CA LYS A 27 9.06 -20.38 -6.02
C LYS A 27 8.81 -18.97 -5.47
N ALA A 28 7.62 -18.70 -4.94
CA ALA A 28 7.30 -17.40 -4.34
C ALA A 28 8.20 -17.08 -3.15
N ILE A 29 8.43 -18.04 -2.24
CA ILE A 29 9.35 -17.90 -1.11
C ILE A 29 10.76 -17.60 -1.62
N LYS A 30 11.28 -18.41 -2.54
CA LYS A 30 12.63 -18.24 -3.09
C LYS A 30 12.82 -16.87 -3.77
N GLN A 31 11.82 -16.40 -4.50
CA GLN A 31 11.87 -15.09 -5.14
C GLN A 31 11.83 -13.96 -4.10
N TRP A 32 11.05 -14.10 -3.05
CA TRP A 32 11.00 -13.14 -1.96
C TRP A 32 12.34 -13.06 -1.22
N ASP A 33 12.92 -14.21 -0.87
CA ASP A 33 14.24 -14.29 -0.22
C ASP A 33 15.31 -13.62 -1.09
N SER A 34 15.31 -13.91 -2.40
CA SER A 34 16.25 -13.28 -3.33
C SER A 34 16.08 -11.76 -3.38
N LEU A 35 14.85 -11.25 -3.39
CA LEU A 35 14.59 -9.81 -3.35
C LEU A 35 15.04 -9.19 -2.03
N PHE A 36 14.78 -9.86 -0.91
CA PHE A 36 15.20 -9.42 0.41
C PHE A 36 16.73 -9.28 0.49
N ASP A 37 17.46 -10.29 0.00
CA ASP A 37 18.92 -10.29 -0.04
C ASP A 37 19.48 -9.18 -0.95
N GLU A 38 18.89 -8.97 -2.13
CA GLU A 38 19.31 -7.89 -3.04
C GLU A 38 19.06 -6.50 -2.44
N LEU A 39 17.92 -6.29 -1.79
CA LEU A 39 17.64 -5.03 -1.09
C LEU A 39 18.60 -4.83 0.09
N GLY A 40 18.98 -5.89 0.80
CA GLY A 40 19.94 -5.84 1.90
C GLY A 40 21.35 -5.36 1.49
N LYS A 41 21.69 -5.46 0.20
CA LYS A 41 22.96 -4.95 -0.34
C LYS A 41 22.95 -3.43 -0.58
N LEU A 42 21.81 -2.78 -0.48
CA LEU A 42 21.60 -1.37 -0.85
C LEU A 42 21.68 -0.40 0.34
N ASP A 43 22.24 -0.76 1.46
CA ASP A 43 22.32 0.06 2.68
C ASP A 43 20.94 0.68 3.06
N VAL A 44 19.88 -0.11 2.88
CA VAL A 44 18.51 0.25 3.28
C VAL A 44 18.07 -0.60 4.47
N ARG A 45 17.38 0.02 5.41
CA ARG A 45 16.78 -0.71 6.52
C ARG A 45 15.49 -1.38 6.03
N ILE A 46 15.46 -2.70 6.06
CA ILE A 46 14.29 -3.49 5.68
C ILE A 46 13.50 -3.83 6.95
N GLU A 47 12.26 -3.39 7.00
CA GLU A 47 11.32 -3.78 8.03
C GLU A 47 10.40 -4.89 7.53
N VAL A 48 10.11 -5.85 8.40
CA VAL A 48 9.30 -7.02 8.05
C VAL A 48 8.06 -7.07 8.93
N ILE A 49 6.90 -7.15 8.30
CA ILE A 49 5.65 -7.48 8.97
C ILE A 49 5.42 -8.99 8.89
N LYS A 50 4.96 -9.59 9.98
CA LYS A 50 4.64 -11.01 10.03
C LYS A 50 3.43 -11.31 9.13
N PRO A 51 3.48 -12.35 8.26
CA PRO A 51 2.33 -12.79 7.50
C PRO A 51 1.29 -13.46 8.42
N GLU A 52 0.02 -13.27 8.10
CA GLU A 52 -1.07 -13.84 8.89
C GLU A 52 -1.87 -14.84 8.05
N LYS A 53 -2.23 -15.97 8.70
CA LYS A 53 -2.97 -17.04 8.03
C LYS A 53 -4.37 -16.55 7.63
N GLY A 54 -4.78 -16.90 6.41
CA GLY A 54 -6.06 -16.45 5.84
C GLY A 54 -5.97 -15.10 5.09
N TRP A 55 -4.78 -14.49 5.01
CA TRP A 55 -4.55 -13.25 4.29
C TRP A 55 -3.39 -13.43 3.29
N PRO A 56 -3.61 -14.18 2.20
CA PRO A 56 -2.55 -14.56 1.26
C PRO A 56 -1.89 -13.38 0.57
N ASP A 57 -2.62 -12.26 0.39
CA ASP A 57 -2.12 -11.09 -0.33
C ASP A 57 -1.33 -10.11 0.56
N MET A 58 -1.14 -10.40 1.86
CA MET A 58 -0.25 -9.57 2.71
C MET A 58 1.18 -9.48 2.19
N CYS A 59 1.64 -10.41 1.35
CA CYS A 59 2.96 -10.31 0.73
C CYS A 59 3.10 -9.09 -0.20
N PHE A 60 1.99 -8.52 -0.69
CA PHE A 60 1.96 -7.25 -1.41
C PHE A 60 1.95 -6.07 -0.42
N ALA A 61 2.97 -6.00 0.42
CA ALA A 61 3.04 -5.10 1.57
C ALA A 61 2.92 -3.60 1.21
N ALA A 62 3.27 -3.20 -0.01
CA ALA A 62 3.07 -1.84 -0.50
C ALA A 62 1.58 -1.43 -0.50
N ASN A 63 0.66 -2.40 -0.66
CA ASN A 63 -0.77 -2.11 -0.61
C ASN A 63 -1.28 -1.79 0.80
N GLY A 64 -0.52 -2.09 1.85
CA GLY A 64 -0.98 -1.95 3.25
C GLY A 64 -1.10 -0.51 3.74
N ALA A 65 -0.27 0.40 3.26
CA ALA A 65 -0.28 1.80 3.68
C ALA A 65 0.50 2.71 2.73
N VAL A 66 0.29 4.02 2.86
CA VAL A 66 1.22 5.05 2.40
C VAL A 66 1.70 5.88 3.58
N THR A 67 2.98 6.28 3.58
CA THR A 67 3.61 6.95 4.72
C THR A 67 4.30 8.24 4.34
N LEU A 68 4.34 9.19 5.29
CA LEU A 68 5.16 10.38 5.25
C LEU A 68 5.48 10.85 6.67
N ASN A 69 6.77 11.09 6.98
CA ASN A 69 7.22 11.67 8.26
C ASN A 69 6.63 10.98 9.51
N LYS A 70 6.72 9.64 9.57
CA LYS A 70 6.14 8.86 10.68
C LYS A 70 4.61 8.97 10.83
N ARG A 71 3.92 9.42 9.80
CA ARG A 71 2.46 9.35 9.67
C ARG A 71 2.12 8.29 8.63
N ALA A 72 1.09 7.49 8.89
CA ALA A 72 0.66 6.42 8.01
C ALA A 72 -0.85 6.49 7.75
N ILE A 73 -1.23 6.42 6.49
CA ILE A 73 -2.62 6.18 6.08
C ILE A 73 -2.72 4.72 5.70
N ILE A 74 -3.47 3.96 6.49
CA ILE A 74 -3.65 2.53 6.30
C ILE A 74 -4.63 2.28 5.15
N ALA A 75 -4.36 1.25 4.39
CA ALA A 75 -5.24 0.82 3.30
C ALA A 75 -6.65 0.50 3.80
N LYS A 76 -7.62 0.84 2.96
CA LYS A 76 -9.02 0.52 3.13
C LYS A 76 -9.48 -0.22 1.88
N PHE A 77 -9.20 -1.52 1.90
CA PHE A 77 -9.34 -2.38 0.72
C PHE A 77 -10.79 -2.43 0.21
N LYS A 78 -10.92 -2.39 -1.11
CA LYS A 78 -12.21 -2.51 -1.81
C LYS A 78 -12.80 -3.92 -1.66
N HIS A 79 -11.96 -4.93 -1.84
CA HIS A 79 -12.37 -6.33 -1.89
C HIS A 79 -12.42 -6.93 -0.48
N PRO A 80 -13.55 -7.59 -0.10
CA PRO A 80 -13.72 -8.20 1.22
C PRO A 80 -12.59 -9.16 1.59
N GLU A 81 -12.05 -9.87 0.61
CA GLU A 81 -10.95 -10.84 0.74
C GLU A 81 -9.68 -10.23 1.31
N ARG A 82 -9.52 -8.90 1.21
CA ARG A 82 -8.36 -8.18 1.71
C ARG A 82 -8.65 -7.22 2.87
N GLN A 83 -9.92 -6.94 3.15
CA GLN A 83 -10.28 -5.91 4.15
C GLN A 83 -9.72 -6.19 5.54
N GLY A 84 -9.61 -7.45 5.92
CA GLY A 84 -9.05 -7.83 7.22
C GLY A 84 -7.53 -7.67 7.33
N GLU A 85 -6.81 -7.46 6.22
CA GLU A 85 -5.37 -7.17 6.26
C GLU A 85 -5.08 -5.84 6.98
N SER A 86 -5.97 -4.86 6.85
CA SER A 86 -5.76 -3.49 7.35
C SER A 86 -5.42 -3.44 8.83
N GLN A 87 -6.05 -4.27 9.66
CA GLN A 87 -5.81 -4.32 11.12
C GLN A 87 -4.38 -4.74 11.46
N PHE A 88 -3.78 -5.64 10.68
CA PHE A 88 -2.42 -6.12 10.93
C PHE A 88 -1.39 -5.06 10.52
N TYR A 89 -1.63 -4.36 9.41
CA TYR A 89 -0.82 -3.21 9.01
C TYR A 89 -0.93 -2.09 10.03
N GLU A 90 -2.14 -1.71 10.44
CA GLU A 90 -2.37 -0.67 11.45
C GLU A 90 -1.61 -0.99 12.74
N LYS A 91 -1.80 -2.21 13.27
CA LYS A 91 -1.08 -2.65 14.46
C LYS A 91 0.43 -2.52 14.29
N TRP A 92 0.97 -3.00 13.17
CA TRP A 92 2.41 -2.93 12.92
C TRP A 92 2.91 -1.48 12.89
N PHE A 93 2.20 -0.58 12.23
CA PHE A 93 2.58 0.83 12.17
C PHE A 93 2.52 1.51 13.54
N VAL A 94 1.49 1.25 14.35
CA VAL A 94 1.38 1.73 15.74
C VAL A 94 2.54 1.23 16.59
N ASP A 95 2.83 -0.07 16.55
CA ASP A 95 3.93 -0.68 17.32
C ASP A 95 5.31 -0.11 16.91
N ASN A 96 5.44 0.41 15.69
CA ASN A 96 6.67 1.05 15.18
C ASN A 96 6.67 2.58 15.29
N GLY A 97 5.75 3.15 16.06
CA GLY A 97 5.72 4.58 16.43
C GLY A 97 5.25 5.49 15.28
N TYR A 98 4.35 5.01 14.44
CA TYR A 98 3.66 5.84 13.45
C TYR A 98 2.34 6.39 14.02
N GLU A 99 2.05 7.63 13.69
CA GLU A 99 0.72 8.21 13.85
C GLU A 99 -0.20 7.70 12.74
N ILE A 100 -1.33 7.14 13.10
CA ILE A 100 -2.30 6.61 12.13
C ILE A 100 -3.32 7.68 11.77
N ILE A 101 -3.46 7.91 10.48
CA ILE A 101 -4.47 8.80 9.92
C ILE A 101 -5.61 7.94 9.37
N GLY A 102 -6.77 8.05 10.01
CA GLY A 102 -7.96 7.32 9.59
C GLY A 102 -8.58 7.88 8.30
N LEU A 103 -8.99 6.98 7.41
CA LEU A 103 -9.78 7.33 6.25
C LEU A 103 -11.27 7.24 6.56
N PRO A 104 -12.09 8.21 6.10
CA PRO A 104 -13.56 8.12 6.17
C PRO A 104 -14.12 6.84 5.55
N ASN A 105 -15.33 6.45 5.95
CA ASN A 105 -15.94 5.20 5.49
C ASN A 105 -16.22 5.14 3.98
N TYR A 106 -16.37 6.26 3.34
CA TYR A 106 -16.58 6.35 1.89
C TYR A 106 -15.28 6.24 1.07
N CYS A 107 -14.11 6.27 1.71
CA CYS A 107 -12.83 6.07 1.05
C CYS A 107 -12.56 4.59 0.82
N VAL A 108 -11.99 4.29 -0.34
CA VAL A 108 -11.39 3.01 -0.69
C VAL A 108 -9.99 3.30 -1.20
N PHE A 109 -8.98 2.63 -0.63
CA PHE A 109 -7.59 2.96 -0.89
C PHE A 109 -6.67 1.76 -0.69
N GLU A 110 -5.73 1.54 -1.61
CA GLU A 110 -4.76 0.44 -1.54
C GLU A 110 -3.30 0.91 -1.40
N GLY A 111 -3.06 1.80 -0.45
CA GLY A 111 -1.71 2.15 0.02
C GLY A 111 -0.79 2.69 -1.06
N ALA A 112 0.49 2.40 -0.92
CA ALA A 112 1.53 2.78 -1.87
C ALA A 112 1.45 2.00 -3.21
N GLY A 113 0.55 1.04 -3.34
CA GLY A 113 0.18 0.44 -4.63
C GLY A 113 -0.48 1.44 -5.56
N ASP A 114 -1.20 2.42 -5.01
CA ASP A 114 -1.92 3.45 -5.75
C ASP A 114 -1.45 4.88 -5.42
N ALA A 115 -0.54 5.08 -4.47
CA ALA A 115 -0.04 6.41 -4.09
C ALA A 115 1.49 6.39 -3.91
N LEU A 116 2.21 7.10 -4.75
CA LEU A 116 3.67 7.11 -4.78
C LEU A 116 4.22 8.53 -4.67
N TRP A 117 5.27 8.66 -3.86
CA TRP A 117 6.03 9.91 -3.76
C TRP A 117 7.11 10.00 -4.83
N ALA A 118 7.20 11.16 -5.49
CA ALA A 118 8.30 11.53 -6.37
C ALA A 118 8.83 12.90 -5.95
N GLY A 119 9.81 12.90 -5.08
CA GLY A 119 10.30 14.11 -4.43
C GLY A 119 9.20 14.74 -3.55
N LYS A 120 8.78 15.97 -3.88
CA LYS A 120 7.72 16.69 -3.17
C LYS A 120 6.31 16.47 -3.74
N LYS A 121 6.17 15.65 -4.75
CA LYS A 121 4.88 15.36 -5.41
C LYS A 121 4.40 13.96 -5.04
N MET A 122 3.10 13.82 -4.86
CA MET A 122 2.44 12.53 -4.73
C MET A 122 1.62 12.26 -6.00
N TYR A 123 1.83 11.09 -6.60
CA TYR A 123 1.02 10.59 -7.70
C TYR A 123 0.03 9.58 -7.13
N VAL A 124 -1.26 9.76 -7.40
CA VAL A 124 -2.32 8.92 -6.88
C VAL A 124 -3.18 8.39 -8.02
N GLY A 125 -3.17 7.06 -8.18
CA GLY A 125 -4.07 6.36 -9.10
C GLY A 125 -5.44 6.14 -8.46
N TYR A 126 -6.49 6.16 -9.28
CA TYR A 126 -7.85 5.82 -8.83
C TYR A 126 -8.62 5.09 -9.94
N GLY A 127 -9.68 4.38 -9.57
CA GLY A 127 -10.55 3.66 -10.50
C GLY A 127 -10.82 2.24 -10.07
N GLN A 128 -9.95 1.30 -10.37
CA GLN A 128 -10.20 -0.11 -10.07
C GLN A 128 -10.17 -0.43 -8.58
N ARG A 129 -9.17 0.06 -7.85
CA ARG A 129 -8.89 -0.27 -6.44
C ARG A 129 -9.15 0.87 -5.49
N SER A 130 -8.62 2.05 -5.79
CA SER A 130 -8.81 3.26 -4.99
C SER A 130 -9.85 4.17 -5.63
N ASN A 131 -10.60 4.93 -4.83
CA ASN A 131 -11.54 5.90 -5.34
C ASN A 131 -10.98 7.33 -5.29
N VAL A 132 -11.55 8.23 -6.11
CA VAL A 132 -11.12 9.63 -6.18
C VAL A 132 -11.25 10.39 -4.85
N LEU A 133 -12.18 9.98 -3.99
CA LEU A 133 -12.37 10.60 -2.68
C LEU A 133 -11.17 10.32 -1.76
N SER A 134 -10.55 9.16 -1.90
CA SER A 134 -9.30 8.83 -1.20
C SER A 134 -8.15 9.73 -1.64
N SER A 135 -8.02 9.99 -2.94
CA SER A 135 -6.98 10.89 -3.47
C SER A 135 -7.08 12.28 -2.87
N ASN A 136 -8.30 12.84 -2.81
CA ASN A 136 -8.54 14.15 -2.19
C ASN A 136 -8.21 14.15 -0.70
N ARG A 137 -8.51 13.04 0.00
CA ARG A 137 -8.22 12.92 1.43
C ARG A 137 -6.72 12.80 1.69
N LEU A 138 -5.98 12.03 0.89
CA LEU A 138 -4.52 11.92 0.96
C LEU A 138 -3.85 13.29 0.83
N LEU A 139 -4.30 14.09 -0.13
CA LEU A 139 -3.83 15.45 -0.33
C LEU A 139 -4.05 16.32 0.89
N TYR A 140 -5.26 16.31 1.44
CA TYR A 140 -5.60 17.09 2.62
C TYR A 140 -4.73 16.69 3.82
N GLU A 141 -4.57 15.39 4.08
CA GLU A 141 -3.86 14.88 5.24
C GLU A 141 -2.35 15.08 5.17
N PHE A 142 -1.74 14.90 4.01
CA PHE A 142 -0.28 15.02 3.89
C PHE A 142 0.19 16.42 3.51
N ILE A 143 -0.63 17.21 2.82
CA ILE A 143 -0.28 18.52 2.34
C ILE A 143 -0.94 19.64 3.16
N GLY A 144 -2.20 19.45 3.60
CA GLY A 144 -3.00 20.43 4.33
C GLY A 144 -2.53 20.71 5.76
N HIS A 145 -1.80 19.80 6.40
CA HIS A 145 -1.20 20.00 7.74
C HIS A 145 0.28 20.41 7.70
N GLY A 146 0.88 20.47 6.52
CA GLY A 146 2.21 21.10 6.36
C GLY A 146 2.08 22.59 6.41
N ASP A 147 2.79 23.22 7.36
CA ASP A 147 2.92 24.66 7.60
C ASP A 147 2.33 25.56 6.52
N LYS A 148 1.36 26.39 6.88
CA LYS A 148 0.78 27.43 6.01
C LYS A 148 1.81 28.39 5.40
N HIS A 149 3.09 28.23 5.72
CA HIS A 149 4.20 29.04 5.27
C HIS A 149 5.03 28.45 4.12
N GLN A 150 4.82 27.21 3.68
CA GLN A 150 5.60 26.62 2.58
C GLN A 150 4.80 26.20 1.34
N CYS A 151 3.54 26.56 1.24
CA CYS A 151 2.72 26.26 0.05
C CYS A 151 3.01 27.22 -1.14
N ASN A 152 4.13 27.95 -1.12
CA ASN A 152 4.53 28.86 -2.22
C ASN A 152 5.32 28.16 -3.34
N THR A 153 5.47 26.85 -3.32
CA THR A 153 6.11 26.11 -4.43
C THR A 153 5.21 24.99 -4.89
N GLY A 154 4.27 25.30 -5.77
CA GLY A 154 3.73 24.44 -6.82
C GLY A 154 3.51 22.97 -6.49
N CYS A 155 2.68 22.64 -5.49
CA CYS A 155 2.16 21.29 -5.33
C CYS A 155 0.99 21.13 -6.32
N SER A 156 1.29 20.87 -7.59
CA SER A 156 0.28 20.50 -8.56
C SER A 156 -0.02 19.02 -8.41
N VAL A 157 -1.25 18.71 -8.00
CA VAL A 157 -1.82 17.39 -8.22
C VAL A 157 -2.02 17.28 -9.72
N LEU A 158 -1.14 16.58 -10.39
CA LEU A 158 -1.44 16.14 -11.72
C LEU A 158 -2.44 14.98 -11.56
N ASN A 159 -3.71 15.27 -11.86
CA ASN A 159 -4.73 14.25 -12.13
C ASN A 159 -4.43 13.59 -13.49
N ASP A 160 -3.23 13.15 -13.71
CA ASP A 160 -2.92 12.34 -14.87
C ASP A 160 -3.36 10.91 -14.55
N VAL A 161 -4.64 10.67 -14.80
CA VAL A 161 -5.17 9.33 -14.99
C VAL A 161 -4.48 8.78 -16.22
N ILE A 162 -3.54 7.89 -16.03
CA ILE A 162 -3.17 6.96 -17.10
C ILE A 162 -4.22 5.86 -17.01
N PRO A 163 -5.22 5.81 -17.91
CA PRO A 163 -6.08 4.64 -18.00
C PRO A 163 -5.16 3.48 -18.39
N VAL A 164 -5.03 2.52 -17.53
CA VAL A 164 -4.51 1.21 -17.90
C VAL A 164 -5.69 0.51 -18.55
N GLU A 165 -5.72 0.53 -19.89
CA GLU A 165 -6.59 -0.33 -20.70
C GLU A 165 -6.27 -1.82 -20.48
#